data_b0ba261bee501ab44f566a5a11518743
#
_entry.id   b0ba261bee501ab44f566a5a11518743
#
_cell.length_a   1.000
_cell.length_b   1.000
_cell.length_c   1.000
_cell.angle_alpha   90.00
_cell.angle_beta   90.00
_cell.angle_gamma   90.00
#
_symmetry.space_group_name_H-M   'P 1'
#
loop_
_entity.id
_entity.type
_entity.pdbx_description
1 polymer ?
#
loop_
_entity_poly.entity_id
_entity_poly.type
_entity_poly.pdbx_seq_one_letter_code
_entity_poly.pdbx_strand_id
1 'polypeptide(L)'
;MLSRACFDSCDAAVQRAPVDVDLHQLELRHDDLRIRGGDRRRRLIASVAELGQQVPVIVIAERERLVLIDGYLRVEALRRLGRDTVLATAWPVSEPEALLHHRHLAASEHTAIEDAWLLARLRTHGLSLDDLAARLCRSKSWVSRRVALLDDLATAAQASVRAGIVPAHAAMKYLVPLARANRRQCEQLIAGLGETRISERDVGALYRAWRRADATGRQRIVTEPLLCLRALRAAVEPAVADDEAATLLKELTTLAAIAWRTRRRVHDGGAFTADHTKAWSAAADAFASLGAAIEELHAGPDNTSEHPDPT
;
A
#
# COMPACT_ATOMS: atom_id res chain seq x y z
N MET A 1 -12.74 20.50 17.96
CA MET A 1 -13.51 21.46 17.13
C MET A 1 -12.62 21.89 15.98
N LEU A 2 -12.74 21.27 14.81
CA LEU A 2 -12.04 21.68 13.59
C LEU A 2 -12.79 22.86 12.98
N SER A 3 -12.11 23.98 12.80
CA SER A 3 -12.68 25.24 12.33
C SER A 3 -13.30 25.07 10.94
N ARG A 4 -14.56 25.45 10.80
CA ARG A 4 -15.33 25.52 9.54
C ARG A 4 -14.64 26.35 8.46
N ALA A 5 -13.73 27.24 8.84
CA ALA A 5 -13.00 28.15 7.95
C ALA A 5 -12.03 27.44 6.95
N CYS A 6 -11.62 26.18 7.20
CA CYS A 6 -10.81 25.42 6.25
C CYS A 6 -11.64 24.79 5.09
N PHE A 7 -12.96 24.67 5.26
CA PHE A 7 -13.84 24.08 4.24
C PHE A 7 -14.39 25.08 3.24
N ASP A 8 -14.61 26.35 3.66
CA ASP A 8 -15.22 27.37 2.80
C ASP A 8 -14.33 27.84 1.63
N SER A 9 -13.03 27.52 1.66
CA SER A 9 -12.10 27.81 0.55
C SER A 9 -12.11 26.76 -0.57
N CYS A 10 -12.74 25.60 -0.36
CA CYS A 10 -12.77 24.52 -1.35
C CYS A 10 -13.93 24.63 -2.36
N ASP A 11 -14.97 25.39 -2.07
CA ASP A 11 -16.19 25.47 -2.91
C ASP A 11 -16.07 26.42 -4.12
N ALA A 12 -14.98 27.18 -4.25
CA ALA A 12 -14.82 28.20 -5.29
C ALA A 12 -14.11 27.73 -6.57
N ALA A 13 -13.72 26.47 -6.68
CA ALA A 13 -13.25 25.92 -7.95
C ALA A 13 -14.48 25.63 -8.83
N VAL A 14 -15.00 26.65 -9.52
CA VAL A 14 -16.00 26.48 -10.56
C VAL A 14 -15.45 25.47 -11.57
N GLN A 15 -15.88 24.24 -11.45
CA GLN A 15 -15.52 23.18 -12.39
C GLN A 15 -16.07 23.57 -13.76
N ARG A 16 -15.19 23.88 -14.69
CA ARG A 16 -15.58 24.00 -16.08
C ARG A 16 -16.09 22.65 -16.58
N ALA A 17 -17.06 22.65 -17.49
CA ALA A 17 -17.53 21.44 -18.12
C ALA A 17 -16.33 20.65 -18.70
N PRO A 18 -16.31 19.32 -18.56
CA PRO A 18 -15.25 18.50 -19.14
C PRO A 18 -15.18 18.70 -20.66
N VAL A 19 -13.96 18.78 -21.19
CA VAL A 19 -13.69 18.94 -22.63
C VAL A 19 -12.66 17.92 -23.07
N ASP A 20 -12.73 17.50 -24.33
CA ASP A 20 -11.69 16.67 -24.93
C ASP A 20 -10.44 17.51 -25.21
N VAL A 21 -9.30 16.98 -24.77
CA VAL A 21 -7.97 17.58 -24.89
C VAL A 21 -7.03 16.59 -25.55
N ASP A 22 -6.19 17.05 -26.46
CA ASP A 22 -5.17 16.20 -27.07
C ASP A 22 -4.09 15.81 -26.06
N LEU A 23 -3.77 14.52 -26.03
CA LEU A 23 -2.78 13.98 -25.08
C LEU A 23 -1.37 14.59 -25.23
N HIS A 24 -1.03 15.12 -26.41
CA HIS A 24 0.24 15.80 -26.66
C HIS A 24 0.33 17.19 -26.00
N GLN A 25 -0.82 17.83 -25.69
CA GLN A 25 -0.87 19.12 -24.99
C GLN A 25 -0.65 18.99 -23.48
N LEU A 26 -0.70 17.74 -22.95
CA LEU A 26 -0.56 17.48 -21.53
C LEU A 26 0.91 17.46 -21.12
N GLU A 27 1.23 18.27 -20.11
CA GLU A 27 2.49 18.22 -19.38
C GLU A 27 2.36 17.37 -18.14
N LEU A 28 3.21 16.31 -18.02
CA LEU A 28 3.13 15.31 -16.95
C LEU A 28 4.18 15.55 -15.84
N ARG A 29 4.42 16.81 -15.46
CA ARG A 29 5.50 17.20 -14.55
C ARG A 29 5.38 16.69 -13.12
N HIS A 30 4.20 16.23 -12.70
CA HIS A 30 3.94 15.72 -11.34
C HIS A 30 3.79 14.21 -11.28
N ASP A 31 4.17 13.51 -12.34
CA ASP A 31 4.11 12.06 -12.42
C ASP A 31 4.95 11.35 -11.34
N ASP A 32 5.99 12.01 -10.87
CA ASP A 32 6.90 11.55 -9.82
C ASP A 32 6.37 11.71 -8.39
N LEU A 33 5.20 12.33 -8.20
CA LEU A 33 4.58 12.53 -6.88
C LEU A 33 3.76 11.34 -6.38
N ARG A 34 3.52 10.32 -7.23
CA ARG A 34 2.66 9.18 -6.89
C ARG A 34 3.37 7.84 -7.12
N ILE A 35 2.98 6.86 -6.30
CA ILE A 35 3.43 5.46 -6.44
C ILE A 35 2.58 4.77 -7.50
N ARG A 36 3.23 4.11 -8.45
CA ARG A 36 2.58 3.43 -9.56
C ARG A 36 2.42 1.93 -9.29
N GLY A 37 1.34 1.55 -8.62
CA GLY A 37 1.02 0.14 -8.41
C GLY A 37 0.61 -0.58 -9.70
N GLY A 38 1.28 -1.68 -10.04
CA GLY A 38 1.02 -2.43 -11.28
C GLY A 38 -0.40 -3.02 -11.38
N ASP A 39 -0.99 -3.43 -10.26
CA ASP A 39 -2.33 -4.03 -10.23
C ASP A 39 -3.43 -2.98 -10.44
N ARG A 40 -3.28 -1.78 -9.85
CA ARG A 40 -4.20 -0.65 -10.08
C ARG A 40 -4.16 -0.23 -11.56
N ARG A 41 -2.95 -0.19 -12.14
CA ARG A 41 -2.75 0.11 -13.56
C ARG A 41 -3.45 -0.88 -14.47
N ARG A 42 -3.24 -2.20 -14.28
CA ARG A 42 -3.88 -3.25 -15.10
C ARG A 42 -5.39 -3.17 -15.06
N ARG A 43 -5.97 -3.04 -13.85
CA ARG A 43 -7.42 -2.90 -13.66
C ARG A 43 -7.98 -1.67 -14.36
N LEU A 44 -7.27 -0.53 -14.28
CA LEU A 44 -7.71 0.70 -14.91
C LEU A 44 -7.65 0.62 -16.45
N ILE A 45 -6.59 0.02 -17.01
CA ILE A 45 -6.49 -0.20 -18.47
C ILE A 45 -7.66 -1.06 -18.96
N ALA A 46 -7.98 -2.16 -18.28
CA ALA A 46 -9.11 -3.01 -18.62
C ALA A 46 -10.44 -2.25 -18.54
N SER A 47 -10.67 -1.49 -17.46
CA SER A 47 -11.87 -0.68 -17.30
C SER A 47 -12.02 0.39 -18.38
N VAL A 48 -10.93 1.10 -18.72
CA VAL A 48 -10.96 2.13 -19.79
C VAL A 48 -11.15 1.50 -21.17
N ALA A 49 -10.62 0.29 -21.40
CA ALA A 49 -10.83 -0.44 -22.65
C ALA A 49 -12.31 -0.84 -22.85
N GLU A 50 -12.98 -1.25 -21.78
CA GLU A 50 -14.36 -1.74 -21.79
C GLU A 50 -15.38 -0.59 -21.77
N LEU A 51 -15.22 0.36 -20.85
CA LEU A 51 -16.22 1.40 -20.55
C LEU A 51 -15.85 2.78 -21.11
N GLY A 52 -14.66 2.93 -21.67
CA GLY A 52 -14.12 4.25 -21.99
C GLY A 52 -13.74 5.05 -20.73
N GLN A 53 -13.39 6.30 -20.94
CA GLN A 53 -13.10 7.21 -19.85
C GLN A 53 -14.40 7.74 -19.22
N GLN A 54 -14.68 7.36 -17.96
CA GLN A 54 -15.87 7.78 -17.21
C GLN A 54 -15.62 9.06 -16.38
N VAL A 55 -14.39 9.22 -15.88
CA VAL A 55 -14.02 10.34 -14.99
C VAL A 55 -13.00 11.21 -15.70
N PRO A 56 -13.22 12.52 -15.84
CA PRO A 56 -12.26 13.43 -16.46
C PRO A 56 -10.94 13.48 -15.64
N VAL A 57 -9.85 13.74 -16.33
CA VAL A 57 -8.59 14.11 -15.68
C VAL A 57 -8.65 15.58 -15.24
N ILE A 58 -7.82 15.94 -14.25
CA ILE A 58 -7.75 17.32 -13.74
C ILE A 58 -6.51 17.98 -14.31
N VAL A 59 -6.69 19.13 -14.93
CA VAL A 59 -5.60 19.93 -15.50
C VAL A 59 -5.69 21.37 -15.02
N ILE A 60 -4.57 22.10 -15.10
CA ILE A 60 -4.53 23.55 -15.02
C ILE A 60 -3.94 24.11 -16.31
N ALA A 61 -4.38 25.30 -16.71
CA ALA A 61 -3.80 26.00 -17.86
C ALA A 61 -2.59 26.81 -17.41
N GLU A 62 -1.43 26.53 -18.00
CA GLU A 62 -0.23 27.32 -17.79
C GLU A 62 0.36 27.72 -19.15
N ARG A 63 0.24 29.02 -19.49
CA ARG A 63 0.60 29.55 -20.81
C ARG A 63 -0.14 28.79 -21.93
N GLU A 64 0.59 28.10 -22.79
CA GLU A 64 0.05 27.34 -23.93
C GLU A 64 -0.08 25.82 -23.67
N ARG A 65 0.19 25.37 -22.43
CA ARG A 65 0.17 23.95 -22.05
C ARG A 65 -0.85 23.70 -20.94
N LEU A 66 -1.26 22.45 -20.87
CA LEU A 66 -2.12 21.94 -19.81
C LEU A 66 -1.30 21.04 -18.88
N VAL A 67 -1.11 21.47 -17.64
CA VAL A 67 -0.39 20.67 -16.64
C VAL A 67 -1.37 19.70 -15.99
N LEU A 68 -1.06 18.42 -16.09
CA LEU A 68 -1.86 17.37 -15.45
C LEU A 68 -1.65 17.38 -13.93
N ILE A 69 -2.74 17.48 -13.19
CA ILE A 69 -2.76 17.43 -11.71
C ILE A 69 -3.20 16.05 -11.22
N ASP A 70 -4.27 15.49 -11.80
CA ASP A 70 -4.75 14.12 -11.50
C ASP A 70 -5.12 13.36 -12.76
N GLY A 71 -5.00 12.03 -12.69
CA GLY A 71 -5.40 11.12 -13.75
C GLY A 71 -4.24 10.53 -14.54
N TYR A 72 -3.03 10.54 -14.04
CA TYR A 72 -1.83 9.98 -14.70
C TYR A 72 -2.02 8.56 -15.22
N LEU A 73 -2.65 7.68 -14.43
CA LEU A 73 -2.93 6.31 -14.86
C LEU A 73 -4.00 6.25 -15.98
N ARG A 74 -4.96 7.20 -15.98
CA ARG A 74 -5.96 7.32 -17.07
C ARG A 74 -5.30 7.75 -18.38
N VAL A 75 -4.44 8.76 -18.33
CA VAL A 75 -3.63 9.20 -19.48
C VAL A 75 -2.75 8.06 -20.00
N GLU A 76 -2.09 7.31 -19.12
CA GLU A 76 -1.30 6.15 -19.49
C GLU A 76 -2.17 5.05 -20.15
N ALA A 77 -3.34 4.77 -19.60
CA ALA A 77 -4.27 3.79 -20.15
C ALA A 77 -4.74 4.20 -21.56
N LEU A 78 -5.16 5.45 -21.75
CA LEU A 78 -5.60 5.97 -23.05
C LEU A 78 -4.48 5.90 -24.10
N ARG A 79 -3.25 6.31 -23.74
CA ARG A 79 -2.08 6.17 -24.64
C ARG A 79 -1.84 4.73 -25.08
N ARG A 80 -1.92 3.77 -24.15
CA ARG A 80 -1.76 2.34 -24.45
C ARG A 80 -2.86 1.77 -25.34
N LEU A 81 -4.06 2.36 -25.26
CA LEU A 81 -5.19 1.99 -26.08
C LEU A 81 -5.23 2.74 -27.43
N GLY A 82 -4.16 3.51 -27.77
CA GLY A 82 -4.06 4.24 -29.02
C GLY A 82 -5.06 5.39 -29.14
N ARG A 83 -5.48 5.98 -28.02
CA ARG A 83 -6.33 7.16 -28.01
C ARG A 83 -5.47 8.42 -28.08
N ASP A 84 -5.91 9.42 -28.82
CA ASP A 84 -5.21 10.69 -29.00
C ASP A 84 -5.73 11.78 -28.06
N THR A 85 -6.94 11.61 -27.53
CA THR A 85 -7.62 12.59 -26.68
C THR A 85 -7.93 12.02 -25.29
N VAL A 86 -8.16 12.93 -24.35
CA VAL A 86 -8.57 12.65 -22.96
C VAL A 86 -9.62 13.66 -22.54
N LEU A 87 -10.68 13.19 -21.88
CA LEU A 87 -11.66 14.06 -21.25
C LEU A 87 -11.02 14.71 -20.01
N ALA A 88 -10.96 16.04 -19.97
CA ALA A 88 -10.30 16.84 -18.96
C ALA A 88 -11.19 17.94 -18.39
N THR A 89 -11.03 18.22 -17.09
CA THR A 89 -11.61 19.39 -16.42
C THR A 89 -10.48 20.34 -16.05
N ALA A 90 -10.56 21.59 -16.50
CA ALA A 90 -9.57 22.60 -16.15
C ALA A 90 -9.96 23.34 -14.87
N TRP A 91 -9.06 23.34 -13.88
CA TRP A 91 -9.21 24.13 -12.68
C TRP A 91 -8.61 25.53 -12.88
N PRO A 92 -9.37 26.60 -12.57
CA PRO A 92 -8.92 27.99 -12.75
C PRO A 92 -8.11 28.48 -11.52
N VAL A 93 -7.10 27.69 -11.10
CA VAL A 93 -6.27 27.97 -9.93
C VAL A 93 -4.79 27.81 -10.28
N SER A 94 -3.91 28.36 -9.45
CA SER A 94 -2.46 28.19 -9.60
C SER A 94 -2.02 26.74 -9.36
N GLU A 95 -0.86 26.35 -9.88
CA GLU A 95 -0.30 25.01 -9.72
C GLU A 95 -0.17 24.59 -8.24
N PRO A 96 0.39 25.40 -7.31
CA PRO A 96 0.45 25.03 -5.90
C PRO A 96 -0.95 24.82 -5.28
N GLU A 97 -1.93 25.66 -5.65
CA GLU A 97 -3.30 25.50 -5.16
C GLU A 97 -3.96 24.24 -5.69
N ALA A 98 -3.79 23.94 -6.97
CA ALA A 98 -4.30 22.71 -7.55
C ALA A 98 -3.74 21.47 -6.87
N LEU A 99 -2.44 21.42 -6.59
CA LEU A 99 -1.78 20.33 -5.86
C LEU A 99 -2.32 20.19 -4.43
N LEU A 100 -2.55 21.30 -3.73
CA LEU A 100 -3.13 21.31 -2.39
C LEU A 100 -4.58 20.84 -2.40
N HIS A 101 -5.40 21.32 -3.34
CA HIS A 101 -6.80 20.89 -3.50
C HIS A 101 -6.88 19.40 -3.81
N HIS A 102 -6.06 18.92 -4.77
CA HIS A 102 -6.00 17.48 -5.06
C HIS A 102 -5.61 16.65 -3.84
N ARG A 103 -4.64 17.12 -3.03
CA ARG A 103 -4.26 16.45 -1.78
C ARG A 103 -5.41 16.39 -0.77
N HIS A 104 -6.23 17.42 -0.67
CA HIS A 104 -7.41 17.42 0.21
C HIS A 104 -8.46 16.42 -0.25
N LEU A 105 -8.78 16.39 -1.55
CA LEU A 105 -9.74 15.45 -2.14
C LEU A 105 -9.29 13.99 -2.00
N ALA A 106 -7.99 13.72 -2.17
CA ALA A 106 -7.41 12.38 -2.09
C ALA A 106 -6.77 12.07 -0.72
N ALA A 107 -7.24 12.69 0.37
CA ALA A 107 -6.59 12.63 1.68
C ALA A 107 -6.33 11.22 2.23
N SER A 108 -7.21 10.26 1.97
CA SER A 108 -7.09 8.87 2.41
C SER A 108 -6.21 8.00 1.53
N GLU A 109 -5.83 8.46 0.35
CA GLU A 109 -5.07 7.69 -0.64
C GLU A 109 -3.56 7.95 -0.61
N HIS A 110 -3.10 9.01 0.07
CA HIS A 110 -1.69 9.38 0.12
C HIS A 110 -0.92 8.63 1.21
N THR A 111 0.20 8.05 0.81
CA THR A 111 1.19 7.51 1.74
C THR A 111 2.06 8.61 2.33
N ALA A 112 2.77 8.31 3.41
CA ALA A 112 3.66 9.26 4.05
C ALA A 112 4.78 9.80 3.13
N ILE A 113 5.25 8.98 2.19
CA ILE A 113 6.30 9.38 1.26
C ILE A 113 5.74 10.19 0.08
N GLU A 114 4.51 9.91 -0.37
CA GLU A 114 3.82 10.75 -1.37
C GLU A 114 3.54 12.15 -0.81
N ASP A 115 3.13 12.24 0.46
CA ASP A 115 3.05 13.51 1.15
C ASP A 115 4.40 14.24 1.17
N ALA A 116 5.51 13.51 1.43
CA ALA A 116 6.83 14.10 1.46
C ALA A 116 7.23 14.67 0.08
N TRP A 117 7.01 13.93 -1.02
CA TRP A 117 7.28 14.41 -2.38
C TRP A 117 6.43 15.64 -2.73
N LEU A 118 5.14 15.62 -2.40
CA LEU A 118 4.24 16.75 -2.61
C LEU A 118 4.73 17.99 -1.84
N LEU A 119 5.05 17.84 -0.56
CA LEU A 119 5.54 18.95 0.27
C LEU A 119 6.85 19.52 -0.25
N ALA A 120 7.77 18.66 -0.71
CA ALA A 120 9.01 19.10 -1.34
C ALA A 120 8.73 19.90 -2.62
N ARG A 121 7.80 19.43 -3.47
CA ARG A 121 7.38 20.13 -4.69
C ARG A 121 6.76 21.49 -4.36
N LEU A 122 5.86 21.57 -3.39
CA LEU A 122 5.24 22.83 -2.96
C LEU A 122 6.26 23.82 -2.41
N ARG A 123 7.34 23.35 -1.77
CA ARG A 123 8.44 24.20 -1.33
C ARG A 123 9.22 24.81 -2.50
N THR A 124 9.35 24.14 -3.63
CA THR A 124 9.97 24.73 -4.84
C THR A 124 9.14 25.88 -5.41
N HIS A 125 7.85 25.93 -5.09
CA HIS A 125 6.96 27.08 -5.39
C HIS A 125 6.99 28.18 -4.32
N GLY A 126 7.93 28.13 -3.37
CA GLY A 126 8.15 29.18 -2.38
C GLY A 126 7.30 29.08 -1.11
N LEU A 127 6.51 28.01 -0.93
CA LEU A 127 5.73 27.84 0.30
C LEU A 127 6.64 27.44 1.47
N SER A 128 6.51 28.16 2.59
CA SER A 128 7.20 27.85 3.84
C SER A 128 6.58 26.64 4.55
N LEU A 129 7.29 26.09 5.56
CA LEU A 129 6.73 25.01 6.38
C LEU A 129 5.47 25.46 7.16
N ASP A 130 5.40 26.73 7.52
CA ASP A 130 4.24 27.30 8.22
C ASP A 130 3.04 27.45 7.28
N ASP A 131 3.26 27.92 6.03
CA ASP A 131 2.21 27.96 5.01
C ASP A 131 1.64 26.58 4.71
N LEU A 132 2.52 25.58 4.55
CA LEU A 132 2.13 24.19 4.29
C LEU A 132 1.36 23.60 5.46
N ALA A 133 1.78 23.89 6.70
CA ALA A 133 1.08 23.45 7.90
C ALA A 133 -0.33 24.04 7.98
N ALA A 134 -0.46 25.35 7.75
CA ALA A 134 -1.74 26.04 7.75
C ALA A 134 -2.67 25.52 6.64
N ARG A 135 -2.18 25.48 5.39
CA ARG A 135 -2.98 25.08 4.21
C ARG A 135 -3.41 23.60 4.26
N LEU A 136 -2.62 22.71 4.86
CA LEU A 136 -2.95 21.28 5.00
C LEU A 136 -3.68 20.96 6.31
N CYS A 137 -3.98 21.95 7.15
CA CYS A 137 -4.57 21.78 8.48
C CYS A 137 -3.78 20.74 9.32
N ARG A 138 -2.43 20.83 9.29
CA ARG A 138 -1.50 19.94 10.00
C ARG A 138 -0.55 20.76 10.87
N SER A 139 0.08 20.10 11.86
CA SER A 139 1.11 20.77 12.65
C SER A 139 2.40 20.97 11.84
N LYS A 140 3.15 22.02 12.13
CA LYS A 140 4.50 22.25 11.55
C LYS A 140 5.42 21.06 11.76
N SER A 141 5.34 20.41 12.93
CA SER A 141 6.10 19.19 13.21
C SER A 141 5.72 18.01 12.30
N TRP A 142 4.44 17.92 11.88
CA TRP A 142 4.02 16.92 10.93
C TRP A 142 4.64 17.18 9.55
N VAL A 143 4.60 18.42 9.07
CA VAL A 143 5.21 18.82 7.79
C VAL A 143 6.71 18.57 7.80
N SER A 144 7.40 19.01 8.85
CA SER A 144 8.85 18.83 9.01
C SER A 144 9.26 17.37 8.98
N ARG A 145 8.54 16.49 9.70
CA ARG A 145 8.82 15.05 9.67
C ARG A 145 8.60 14.42 8.28
N ARG A 146 7.63 14.88 7.51
CA ARG A 146 7.40 14.41 6.14
C ARG A 146 8.54 14.82 5.21
N VAL A 147 8.93 16.09 5.25
CA VAL A 147 10.06 16.59 4.43
C VAL A 147 11.36 15.85 4.79
N ALA A 148 11.65 15.67 6.08
CA ALA A 148 12.84 14.94 6.54
C ALA A 148 12.96 13.49 6.03
N LEU A 149 11.85 12.87 5.62
CA LEU A 149 11.90 11.52 5.03
C LEU A 149 12.68 11.48 3.71
N LEU A 150 12.67 12.57 2.96
CA LEU A 150 13.40 12.65 1.68
C LEU A 150 14.90 12.86 1.91
N ASP A 151 15.26 13.53 3.00
CA ASP A 151 16.66 13.74 3.37
C ASP A 151 17.30 12.42 3.84
N ASP A 152 16.52 11.57 4.51
CA ASP A 152 16.96 10.26 4.99
C ASP A 152 17.11 9.22 3.85
N LEU A 153 16.20 9.25 2.87
CA LEU A 153 16.16 8.26 1.79
C LEU A 153 16.93 8.74 0.55
N ALA A 154 17.96 7.98 0.16
CA ALA A 154 18.67 8.20 -1.08
C ALA A 154 17.73 8.16 -2.30
N THR A 155 18.08 8.89 -3.36
CA THR A 155 17.29 9.01 -4.60
C THR A 155 16.94 7.64 -5.19
N ALA A 156 17.88 6.67 -5.16
CA ALA A 156 17.63 5.31 -5.63
C ALA A 156 16.54 4.58 -4.83
N ALA A 157 16.51 4.75 -3.50
CA ALA A 157 15.48 4.17 -2.65
C ALA A 157 14.11 4.80 -2.93
N GLN A 158 14.06 6.12 -3.11
CA GLN A 158 12.82 6.80 -3.50
C GLN A 158 12.32 6.33 -4.87
N ALA A 159 13.23 6.15 -5.86
CA ALA A 159 12.89 5.62 -7.18
C ALA A 159 12.30 4.19 -7.10
N SER A 160 12.88 3.31 -6.28
CA SER A 160 12.35 1.96 -6.04
C SER A 160 10.95 1.97 -5.44
N VAL A 161 10.66 2.91 -4.55
CA VAL A 161 9.31 3.08 -3.98
C VAL A 161 8.33 3.60 -5.03
N ARG A 162 8.72 4.59 -5.85
CA ARG A 162 7.87 5.09 -6.95
C ARG A 162 7.53 4.00 -7.96
N ALA A 163 8.50 3.17 -8.31
CA ALA A 163 8.32 2.02 -9.20
C ALA A 163 7.46 0.89 -8.58
N GLY A 164 7.16 0.97 -7.28
CA GLY A 164 6.42 -0.07 -6.55
C GLY A 164 7.24 -1.36 -6.35
N ILE A 165 8.56 -1.28 -6.45
CA ILE A 165 9.50 -2.38 -6.14
C ILE A 165 9.51 -2.59 -4.63
N VAL A 166 9.67 -1.52 -3.86
CA VAL A 166 9.61 -1.52 -2.40
C VAL A 166 8.31 -0.86 -1.94
N PRO A 167 7.49 -1.51 -1.09
CA PRO A 167 6.29 -0.90 -0.54
C PRO A 167 6.63 0.36 0.28
N ALA A 168 5.85 1.44 0.13
CA ALA A 168 6.07 2.70 0.84
C ALA A 168 6.15 2.52 2.36
N HIS A 169 5.25 1.71 2.94
CA HIS A 169 5.24 1.43 4.37
C HIS A 169 6.53 0.71 4.82
N ALA A 170 7.02 -0.24 4.01
CA ALA A 170 8.28 -0.94 4.29
C ALA A 170 9.49 0.01 4.22
N ALA A 171 9.51 0.93 3.24
CA ALA A 171 10.57 1.93 3.13
C ALA A 171 10.62 2.82 4.39
N MET A 172 9.45 3.31 4.84
CA MET A 172 9.34 4.13 6.04
C MET A 172 9.77 3.40 7.31
N LYS A 173 9.36 2.15 7.46
CA LYS A 173 9.56 1.36 8.69
C LYS A 173 10.95 0.77 8.80
N TYR A 174 11.60 0.44 7.68
CA TYR A 174 12.84 -0.31 7.64
C TYR A 174 13.99 0.39 6.90
N LEU A 175 13.73 1.00 5.72
CA LEU A 175 14.81 1.64 4.95
C LEU A 175 15.23 2.99 5.55
N VAL A 176 14.30 3.78 6.09
CA VAL A 176 14.65 5.04 6.77
C VAL A 176 15.56 4.78 7.97
N PRO A 177 15.24 3.87 8.92
CA PRO A 177 16.16 3.54 10.02
C PRO A 177 17.49 2.95 9.52
N LEU A 178 17.48 2.13 8.46
CA LEU A 178 18.71 1.60 7.87
C LEU A 178 19.58 2.72 7.29
N ALA A 179 18.99 3.65 6.56
CA ALA A 179 19.70 4.76 5.93
C ALA A 179 20.29 5.74 6.97
N ARG A 180 19.56 5.99 8.06
CA ARG A 180 20.06 6.76 9.21
C ARG A 180 21.26 6.10 9.88
N ALA A 181 21.25 4.76 10.00
CA ALA A 181 22.36 4.01 10.56
C ALA A 181 23.53 3.86 9.59
N ASN A 182 23.25 3.61 8.31
CA ASN A 182 24.28 3.48 7.26
C ASN A 182 23.65 3.70 5.86
N ARG A 183 23.80 4.95 5.36
CA ARG A 183 23.24 5.37 4.06
C ARG A 183 23.79 4.52 2.90
N ARG A 184 25.12 4.28 2.89
CA ARG A 184 25.77 3.50 1.82
C ARG A 184 25.22 2.07 1.76
N GLN A 185 25.03 1.42 2.91
CA GLN A 185 24.47 0.07 2.94
C GLN A 185 23.00 0.04 2.53
N CYS A 186 22.22 1.08 2.84
CA CYS A 186 20.86 1.21 2.33
C CYS A 186 20.84 1.31 0.80
N GLU A 187 21.72 2.10 0.21
CA GLU A 187 21.89 2.22 -1.25
C GLU A 187 22.30 0.90 -1.90
N GLN A 188 23.26 0.18 -1.29
CA GLN A 188 23.69 -1.14 -1.74
C GLN A 188 22.56 -2.16 -1.69
N LEU A 189 21.75 -2.15 -0.62
CA LEU A 189 20.58 -3.03 -0.49
C LEU A 189 19.61 -2.80 -1.64
N ILE A 190 19.29 -1.54 -1.94
CA ILE A 190 18.40 -1.18 -3.05
C ILE A 190 18.98 -1.61 -4.41
N ALA A 191 20.27 -1.38 -4.62
CA ALA A 191 20.95 -1.83 -5.83
C ALA A 191 20.91 -3.36 -5.99
N GLY A 192 21.12 -4.10 -4.90
CA GLY A 192 21.07 -5.57 -4.88
C GLY A 192 19.67 -6.15 -5.10
N LEU A 193 18.61 -5.41 -4.79
CA LEU A 193 17.22 -5.81 -5.11
C LEU A 193 16.91 -5.64 -6.61
N GLY A 194 17.56 -4.70 -7.30
CA GLY A 194 17.28 -4.39 -8.69
C GLY A 194 15.81 -4.06 -8.93
N GLU A 195 15.21 -4.67 -9.95
CA GLU A 195 13.78 -4.50 -10.30
C GLU A 195 12.85 -5.53 -9.63
N THR A 196 13.39 -6.40 -8.77
CA THR A 196 12.62 -7.45 -8.12
C THR A 196 11.70 -6.86 -7.07
N ARG A 197 10.39 -7.03 -7.24
CA ARG A 197 9.40 -6.60 -6.25
C ARG A 197 9.55 -7.39 -4.96
N ILE A 198 9.57 -6.67 -3.85
CA ILE A 198 9.76 -7.22 -2.52
C ILE A 198 8.56 -6.90 -1.63
N SER A 199 8.17 -7.85 -0.77
CA SER A 199 7.09 -7.62 0.21
C SER A 199 7.58 -6.85 1.43
N GLU A 200 6.65 -6.23 2.19
CA GLU A 200 6.98 -5.60 3.47
C GLU A 200 7.62 -6.60 4.45
N ARG A 201 7.12 -7.84 4.47
CA ARG A 201 7.64 -8.92 5.32
C ARG A 201 9.11 -9.20 5.00
N ASP A 202 9.46 -9.23 3.73
CA ASP A 202 10.81 -9.54 3.27
C ASP A 202 11.79 -8.39 3.55
N VAL A 203 11.39 -7.13 3.30
CA VAL A 203 12.21 -5.96 3.70
C VAL A 203 12.45 -5.98 5.21
N GLY A 204 11.41 -6.28 5.99
CA GLY A 204 11.51 -6.42 7.44
C GLY A 204 12.44 -7.57 7.87
N ALA A 205 12.45 -8.71 7.15
CA ALA A 205 13.35 -9.83 7.42
C ALA A 205 14.80 -9.43 7.16
N LEU A 206 15.10 -8.81 6.02
CA LEU A 206 16.45 -8.30 5.70
C LEU A 206 16.94 -7.28 6.73
N TYR A 207 16.10 -6.33 7.11
CA TYR A 207 16.44 -5.31 8.11
C TYR A 207 16.74 -5.93 9.48
N ARG A 208 15.92 -6.88 9.94
CA ARG A 208 16.17 -7.58 11.21
C ARG A 208 17.45 -8.42 11.17
N ALA A 209 17.71 -9.11 10.06
CA ALA A 209 18.95 -9.86 9.86
C ALA A 209 20.16 -8.91 9.86
N TRP A 210 20.10 -7.80 9.14
CA TRP A 210 21.14 -6.78 9.08
C TRP A 210 21.45 -6.21 10.49
N ARG A 211 20.43 -5.93 11.30
CA ARG A 211 20.62 -5.42 12.67
C ARG A 211 21.37 -6.38 13.58
N ARG A 212 21.20 -7.69 13.39
CA ARG A 212 21.80 -8.75 14.23
C ARG A 212 23.18 -9.17 13.74
N ALA A 213 23.47 -8.94 12.45
CA ALA A 213 24.70 -9.39 11.82
C ALA A 213 25.92 -8.56 12.23
N ASP A 214 27.09 -9.19 12.19
CA ASP A 214 28.40 -8.53 12.23
C ASP A 214 28.68 -7.74 10.93
N ALA A 215 29.85 -7.13 10.83
CA ALA A 215 30.21 -6.29 9.67
C ALA A 215 30.17 -7.08 8.34
N THR A 216 30.70 -8.33 8.35
CA THR A 216 30.74 -9.20 7.17
C THR A 216 29.35 -9.66 6.76
N GLY A 217 28.53 -10.07 7.72
CA GLY A 217 27.14 -10.46 7.49
C GLY A 217 26.31 -9.30 6.96
N ARG A 218 26.45 -8.08 7.51
CA ARG A 218 25.78 -6.87 6.99
C ARG A 218 26.16 -6.61 5.54
N GLN A 219 27.44 -6.71 5.20
CA GLN A 219 27.89 -6.50 3.83
C GLN A 219 27.27 -7.55 2.88
N ARG A 220 27.26 -8.83 3.27
CA ARG A 220 26.63 -9.90 2.46
C ARG A 220 25.14 -9.65 2.25
N ILE A 221 24.39 -9.26 3.28
CA ILE A 221 22.95 -8.98 3.18
C ILE A 221 22.65 -7.86 2.19
N VAL A 222 23.46 -6.81 2.16
CA VAL A 222 23.20 -5.67 1.27
C VAL A 222 23.69 -5.89 -0.16
N THR A 223 24.70 -6.74 -0.38
CA THR A 223 25.20 -7.07 -1.73
C THR A 223 24.36 -8.16 -2.41
N GLU A 224 23.86 -9.13 -1.63
CA GLU A 224 23.12 -10.28 -2.15
C GLU A 224 21.75 -10.47 -1.42
N PRO A 225 20.88 -9.45 -1.42
CA PRO A 225 19.67 -9.46 -0.61
C PRO A 225 18.69 -10.57 -0.99
N LEU A 226 18.58 -10.90 -2.29
CA LEU A 226 17.67 -11.94 -2.76
C LEU A 226 18.14 -13.34 -2.35
N LEU A 227 19.46 -13.60 -2.34
CA LEU A 227 20.03 -14.85 -1.84
C LEU A 227 19.81 -14.97 -0.33
N CYS A 228 20.08 -13.89 0.43
CA CYS A 228 19.83 -13.85 1.86
C CYS A 228 18.36 -14.08 2.19
N LEU A 229 17.43 -13.54 1.40
CA LEU A 229 16.00 -13.79 1.59
C LEU A 229 15.63 -15.26 1.39
N ARG A 230 16.19 -15.92 0.38
CA ARG A 230 15.97 -17.35 0.16
C ARG A 230 16.44 -18.15 1.38
N ALA A 231 17.64 -17.87 1.88
CA ALA A 231 18.18 -18.51 3.08
C ALA A 231 17.34 -18.24 4.33
N LEU A 232 16.88 -16.99 4.52
CA LEU A 232 16.02 -16.63 5.65
C LEU A 232 14.65 -17.30 5.58
N ARG A 233 14.08 -17.47 4.39
CA ARG A 233 12.82 -18.19 4.18
C ARG A 233 12.99 -19.69 4.46
N ALA A 234 14.05 -20.31 3.94
CA ALA A 234 14.37 -21.70 4.20
C ALA A 234 14.63 -21.98 5.70
N ALA A 235 15.22 -21.00 6.42
CA ALA A 235 15.43 -21.11 7.86
C ALA A 235 14.15 -20.87 8.70
N VAL A 236 13.13 -20.24 8.12
CA VAL A 236 11.81 -19.97 8.74
C VAL A 236 10.78 -21.02 8.32
N GLU A 237 10.99 -21.71 7.19
CA GLU A 237 10.34 -23.00 7.01
C GLU A 237 10.97 -23.91 8.07
N PRO A 238 10.27 -24.21 9.19
CA PRO A 238 10.68 -25.34 9.99
C PRO A 238 10.75 -26.48 9.02
N ALA A 239 11.71 -27.36 9.16
CA ALA A 239 11.55 -28.70 8.69
C ALA A 239 10.11 -29.07 9.07
N VAL A 240 9.20 -29.09 8.09
CA VAL A 240 7.88 -29.69 8.22
C VAL A 240 8.16 -31.19 8.24
N ALA A 241 8.79 -31.61 9.34
CA ALA A 241 8.75 -32.92 9.86
C ALA A 241 7.82 -32.80 11.07
N ASP A 242 6.59 -33.23 10.86
CA ASP A 242 5.74 -33.82 11.87
C ASP A 242 5.42 -33.03 13.15
N ASP A 243 4.95 -31.77 13.02
CA ASP A 243 4.05 -31.28 14.07
C ASP A 243 2.67 -30.96 13.48
N GLU A 244 1.98 -32.02 13.08
CA GLU A 244 0.58 -32.02 12.68
C GLU A 244 -0.29 -31.31 13.74
N ALA A 245 0.06 -31.47 15.01
CA ALA A 245 -0.57 -30.82 16.15
C ALA A 245 -0.36 -29.30 16.15
N ALA A 246 0.84 -28.80 15.86
CA ALA A 246 1.08 -27.35 15.78
C ALA A 246 0.42 -26.73 14.55
N THR A 247 0.32 -27.46 13.44
CA THR A 247 -0.41 -27.04 12.23
C THR A 247 -1.89 -26.96 12.52
N LEU A 248 -2.48 -27.97 13.15
CA LEU A 248 -3.87 -28.02 13.55
C LEU A 248 -4.20 -26.89 14.56
N LEU A 249 -3.36 -26.65 15.55
CA LEU A 249 -3.53 -25.53 16.49
C LEU A 249 -3.56 -24.16 15.79
N LYS A 250 -2.69 -23.96 14.81
CA LYS A 250 -2.63 -22.71 14.02
C LYS A 250 -3.88 -22.54 13.17
N GLU A 251 -4.37 -23.62 12.55
CA GLU A 251 -5.60 -23.59 11.75
C GLU A 251 -6.83 -23.31 12.62
N LEU A 252 -6.98 -23.97 13.75
CA LEU A 252 -8.06 -23.71 14.70
C LEU A 252 -8.04 -22.28 15.24
N THR A 253 -6.85 -21.75 15.55
CA THR A 253 -6.70 -20.35 15.98
C THR A 253 -7.11 -19.36 14.86
N THR A 254 -6.78 -19.69 13.61
CA THR A 254 -7.16 -18.88 12.44
C THR A 254 -8.66 -18.91 12.21
N LEU A 255 -9.29 -20.09 12.31
CA LEU A 255 -10.74 -20.25 12.21
C LEU A 255 -11.47 -19.45 13.29
N ALA A 256 -11.01 -19.52 14.54
CA ALA A 256 -11.57 -18.72 15.63
C ALA A 256 -11.48 -17.21 15.32
N ALA A 257 -10.32 -16.72 14.85
CA ALA A 257 -10.13 -15.31 14.50
C ALA A 257 -11.04 -14.85 13.35
N ILE A 258 -11.27 -15.70 12.35
CA ILE A 258 -12.18 -15.45 11.23
C ILE A 258 -13.62 -15.40 11.75
N ALA A 259 -14.05 -16.37 12.55
CA ALA A 259 -15.40 -16.44 13.11
C ALA A 259 -15.73 -15.18 13.94
N TRP A 260 -14.84 -14.74 14.83
CA TRP A 260 -15.00 -13.53 15.62
C TRP A 260 -15.10 -12.27 14.76
N ARG A 261 -14.28 -12.17 13.70
CA ARG A 261 -14.30 -11.03 12.77
C ARG A 261 -15.59 -10.98 11.96
N THR A 262 -16.07 -12.14 11.50
CA THR A 262 -17.31 -12.26 10.74
C THR A 262 -18.51 -11.94 11.62
N ARG A 263 -18.57 -12.45 12.86
CA ARG A 263 -19.59 -12.12 13.85
C ARG A 263 -19.70 -10.61 14.08
N ARG A 264 -18.55 -9.92 14.23
CA ARG A 264 -18.54 -8.47 14.41
C ARG A 264 -19.13 -7.74 13.21
N ARG A 265 -18.77 -8.14 11.98
CA ARG A 265 -19.33 -7.54 10.75
C ARG A 265 -20.84 -7.75 10.62
N VAL A 266 -21.35 -8.91 11.00
CA VAL A 266 -22.79 -9.19 11.00
C VAL A 266 -23.49 -8.33 12.05
N HIS A 267 -22.89 -8.15 13.22
CA HIS A 267 -23.46 -7.31 14.29
C HIS A 267 -23.47 -5.82 13.91
N ASP A 268 -22.44 -5.36 13.17
CA ASP A 268 -22.31 -3.95 12.75
C ASP A 268 -23.23 -3.58 11.56
N GLY A 269 -24.22 -4.44 11.20
CA GLY A 269 -25.30 -4.12 10.25
C GLY A 269 -24.97 -4.39 8.79
N GLY A 270 -24.09 -5.33 8.47
CA GLY A 270 -23.82 -5.77 7.10
C GLY A 270 -25.08 -6.31 6.41
N ALA A 271 -25.38 -5.85 5.19
CA ALA A 271 -26.47 -6.37 4.39
C ALA A 271 -26.28 -7.87 4.08
N PHE A 272 -27.27 -8.69 4.47
CA PHE A 272 -27.25 -10.14 4.22
C PHE A 272 -28.02 -10.45 2.93
N THR A 273 -27.36 -11.06 1.95
CA THR A 273 -27.94 -11.48 0.66
C THR A 273 -28.11 -12.99 0.61
N ALA A 274 -28.83 -13.49 -0.41
CA ALA A 274 -29.00 -14.94 -0.63
C ALA A 274 -27.65 -15.68 -0.76
N ASP A 275 -26.66 -15.06 -1.36
CA ASP A 275 -25.30 -15.64 -1.46
C ASP A 275 -24.63 -15.77 -0.10
N HIS A 276 -24.83 -14.81 0.81
CA HIS A 276 -24.33 -14.88 2.19
C HIS A 276 -24.99 -16.03 2.96
N THR A 277 -26.30 -16.25 2.75
CA THR A 277 -27.04 -17.37 3.38
C THR A 277 -26.49 -18.71 2.90
N LYS A 278 -26.23 -18.87 1.59
CA LYS A 278 -25.64 -20.11 1.04
C LYS A 278 -24.22 -20.34 1.57
N ALA A 279 -23.38 -19.30 1.60
CA ALA A 279 -22.03 -19.38 2.15
C ALA A 279 -22.04 -19.72 3.65
N TRP A 280 -23.01 -19.17 4.42
CA TRP A 280 -23.19 -19.52 5.83
C TRP A 280 -23.58 -20.98 6.02
N SER A 281 -24.54 -21.51 5.23
CA SER A 281 -24.93 -22.92 5.33
C SER A 281 -23.73 -23.84 5.12
N ALA A 282 -22.92 -23.60 4.06
CA ALA A 282 -21.72 -24.39 3.81
C ALA A 282 -20.68 -24.31 4.94
N ALA A 283 -20.51 -23.11 5.53
CA ALA A 283 -19.64 -22.93 6.69
C ALA A 283 -20.15 -23.65 7.94
N ALA A 284 -21.45 -23.60 8.20
CA ALA A 284 -22.08 -24.27 9.34
C ALA A 284 -21.92 -25.79 9.25
N ASP A 285 -22.11 -26.36 8.05
CA ASP A 285 -21.94 -27.80 7.81
C ASP A 285 -20.47 -28.23 8.04
N ALA A 286 -19.50 -27.42 7.56
CA ALA A 286 -18.08 -27.66 7.77
C ALA A 286 -17.69 -27.58 9.26
N PHE A 287 -18.24 -26.62 10.01
CA PHE A 287 -17.99 -26.51 11.44
C PHE A 287 -18.61 -27.67 12.24
N ALA A 288 -19.80 -28.14 11.87
CA ALA A 288 -20.43 -29.28 12.49
C ALA A 288 -19.59 -30.56 12.27
N SER A 289 -19.12 -30.78 11.05
CA SER A 289 -18.23 -31.90 10.72
C SER A 289 -16.91 -31.87 11.48
N LEU A 290 -16.30 -30.67 11.59
CA LEU A 290 -15.08 -30.48 12.37
C LEU A 290 -15.28 -30.74 13.85
N GLY A 291 -16.42 -30.28 14.41
CA GLY A 291 -16.81 -30.53 15.81
C GLY A 291 -16.91 -32.03 16.11
N ALA A 292 -17.63 -32.77 15.25
CA ALA A 292 -17.78 -34.22 15.39
C ALA A 292 -16.41 -34.96 15.35
N ALA A 293 -15.53 -34.58 14.43
CA ALA A 293 -14.19 -35.19 14.34
C ALA A 293 -13.33 -34.91 15.60
N ILE A 294 -13.45 -33.69 16.20
CA ILE A 294 -12.75 -33.35 17.44
C ILE A 294 -13.33 -34.12 18.64
N GLU A 295 -14.65 -34.31 18.70
CA GLU A 295 -15.30 -35.12 19.75
C GLU A 295 -14.91 -36.60 19.66
N GLU A 296 -14.82 -37.17 18.45
CA GLU A 296 -14.30 -38.54 18.25
C GLU A 296 -12.86 -38.70 18.74
N LEU A 297 -12.00 -37.70 18.50
CA LEU A 297 -10.60 -37.69 19.02
C LEU A 297 -10.56 -37.62 20.55
N HIS A 298 -11.49 -36.95 21.19
CA HIS A 298 -11.56 -36.85 22.65
C HIS A 298 -12.19 -38.08 23.30
N ALA A 299 -13.07 -38.79 22.58
CA ALA A 299 -13.74 -39.96 23.10
C ALA A 299 -12.81 -41.20 23.26
N GLY A 300 -11.62 -41.20 22.63
CA GLY A 300 -10.56 -42.20 22.74
C GLY A 300 -11.06 -43.65 22.53
N PRO A 301 -10.24 -44.62 22.11
CA PRO A 301 -10.65 -46.01 22.15
C PRO A 301 -10.85 -46.42 23.63
N ASP A 302 -12.06 -46.86 23.92
CA ASP A 302 -12.45 -47.46 25.22
C ASP A 302 -11.39 -48.47 25.68
N ASN A 303 -10.65 -48.17 26.70
CA ASN A 303 -9.68 -49.04 27.32
C ASN A 303 -10.42 -50.04 28.26
N THR A 304 -11.22 -50.90 27.65
CA THR A 304 -11.72 -52.12 28.33
C THR A 304 -10.59 -53.15 28.38
N SER A 305 -9.61 -52.89 29.22
CA SER A 305 -8.72 -53.95 29.67
C SER A 305 -9.51 -54.80 30.70
N GLU A 306 -10.11 -55.88 30.23
CA GLU A 306 -10.46 -57.01 31.07
C GLU A 306 -9.24 -57.46 31.88
N HIS A 307 -9.34 -57.34 33.16
CA HIS A 307 -8.43 -57.90 34.11
C HIS A 307 -8.79 -59.40 34.24
N PRO A 308 -7.91 -60.36 33.88
CA PRO A 308 -8.16 -61.75 34.23
C PRO A 308 -7.84 -61.92 35.71
N ASP A 309 -8.83 -62.41 36.47
CA ASP A 309 -8.79 -62.85 37.85
C ASP A 309 -7.81 -64.03 38.02
N PRO A 310 -6.89 -64.03 39.00
CA PRO A 310 -6.02 -65.18 39.27
C PRO A 310 -6.73 -66.14 40.19
N THR A 311 -7.00 -67.33 39.71
CA THR A 311 -7.19 -68.53 40.52
C THR A 311 -5.89 -69.29 40.61
#